data_4d090a1617dcaccf174ac10d4599e948
#
_entry.id   4d090a1617dcaccf174ac10d4599e948
#
_cell.length_a   1.000
_cell.length_b   1.000
_cell.length_c   1.000
_cell.angle_alpha   90.00
_cell.angle_beta   90.00
_cell.angle_gamma   90.00
#
_symmetry.space_group_name_H-M   'P 1'
#
loop_
_entity.id
_entity.type
_entity.pdbx_description
1 polymer ?
#
loop_
_entity_poly.entity_id
_entity_poly.type
_entity_poly.pdbx_seq_one_letter_code
_entity_poly.pdbx_strand_id
1 'polypeptide(L)'
;MSMPPRDPSFPPSRQDYRDLIDHHYVIRGLTFAPLILFPIALKTGAQYGPLSLWTGIGMNLSILLTCLTIPLAIPVMLRDAREAQTRGVDKAIPRRRRWKAAGRVAIAVSFGILSTVHIVPLVQDLASGSKPVTVTSCTSSVADREWCSGRRGSRTTTIYQVYEITMQLTDGSTRVQDISLQPQDSEPANSLAIYDTLYDACITHPGQTPMTLQVMPRSWRIIEAHLG
;
A
#
# COMPACT_ATOMS: atom_id res chain seq x y z
N MET A 1 -19.96 38.69 -19.87
CA MET A 1 -19.16 39.46 -18.90
C MET A 1 -17.72 38.96 -19.01
N SER A 2 -16.84 39.73 -19.68
CA SER A 2 -15.41 39.43 -19.77
C SER A 2 -14.77 39.82 -18.43
N MET A 3 -14.15 38.89 -17.75
CA MET A 3 -13.36 39.20 -16.56
C MET A 3 -12.24 40.20 -16.91
N PRO A 4 -12.01 41.23 -16.07
CA PRO A 4 -10.89 42.12 -16.28
C PRO A 4 -9.57 41.34 -16.27
N PRO A 5 -8.58 41.77 -17.07
CA PRO A 5 -7.27 41.14 -17.10
C PRO A 5 -6.68 41.18 -15.71
N ARG A 6 -6.36 39.98 -15.19
CA ARG A 6 -5.83 39.80 -13.84
C ARG A 6 -4.46 40.42 -13.72
N ASP A 7 -4.27 41.24 -12.69
CA ASP A 7 -2.97 41.82 -12.36
C ASP A 7 -1.96 40.67 -12.11
N PRO A 8 -0.90 40.57 -12.94
CA PRO A 8 0.07 39.52 -12.84
C PRO A 8 0.91 39.50 -11.54
N SER A 9 0.73 40.52 -10.67
CA SER A 9 1.49 40.64 -9.42
C SER A 9 1.02 39.71 -8.28
N PHE A 10 -0.19 39.14 -8.37
CA PHE A 10 -0.69 38.25 -7.32
C PHE A 10 -0.31 36.80 -7.55
N PRO A 11 0.16 36.06 -6.50
CA PRO A 11 0.35 34.62 -6.59
C PRO A 11 -1.01 33.96 -6.92
N PRO A 12 -1.02 32.85 -7.67
CA PRO A 12 -2.23 32.12 -8.01
C PRO A 12 -3.00 31.81 -6.72
N SER A 13 -4.25 32.25 -6.70
CA SER A 13 -5.11 32.01 -5.54
C SER A 13 -5.43 30.53 -5.41
N ARG A 14 -5.85 30.10 -4.21
CA ARG A 14 -6.40 28.74 -4.03
C ARG A 14 -7.58 28.45 -4.97
N GLN A 15 -8.23 29.47 -5.48
CA GLN A 15 -9.29 29.37 -6.46
C GLN A 15 -8.81 28.89 -7.83
N ASP A 16 -7.61 29.31 -8.28
CA ASP A 16 -7.04 28.87 -9.57
C ASP A 16 -6.70 27.37 -9.56
N TYR A 17 -6.31 26.84 -8.39
CA TYR A 17 -6.12 25.39 -8.22
C TYR A 17 -7.46 24.65 -8.21
N ARG A 18 -8.50 25.20 -7.61
CA ARG A 18 -9.85 24.62 -7.64
C ARG A 18 -10.40 24.59 -9.06
N ASP A 19 -10.29 25.68 -9.81
CA ASP A 19 -10.78 25.76 -11.18
C ASP A 19 -10.07 24.76 -12.10
N LEU A 20 -8.75 24.51 -11.89
CA LEU A 20 -8.03 23.49 -12.64
C LEU A 20 -8.52 22.09 -12.31
N ILE A 21 -8.76 21.78 -11.04
CA ILE A 21 -9.30 20.49 -10.58
C ILE A 21 -10.75 20.33 -11.05
N ASP A 22 -11.52 21.39 -11.02
CA ASP A 22 -12.95 21.37 -11.38
C ASP A 22 -13.20 21.20 -12.88
N HIS A 23 -12.31 21.66 -13.74
CA HIS A 23 -12.44 21.53 -15.20
C HIS A 23 -11.98 20.17 -15.76
N HIS A 24 -11.20 19.40 -14.98
CA HIS A 24 -10.71 18.10 -15.43
C HIS A 24 -11.28 16.96 -14.60
N TYR A 25 -12.41 16.38 -15.03
CA TYR A 25 -13.05 15.21 -14.40
C TYR A 25 -12.08 14.05 -14.14
N VAL A 26 -11.09 13.84 -15.03
CA VAL A 26 -10.06 12.82 -14.87
C VAL A 26 -9.16 13.11 -13.67
N ILE A 27 -8.71 14.36 -13.50
CA ILE A 27 -7.89 14.80 -12.37
C ILE A 27 -8.67 14.68 -11.06
N ARG A 28 -9.95 15.04 -11.08
CA ARG A 28 -10.87 14.83 -9.95
C ARG A 28 -10.97 13.36 -9.58
N GLY A 29 -11.28 12.50 -10.57
CA GLY A 29 -11.37 11.05 -10.34
C GLY A 29 -10.09 10.47 -9.74
N LEU A 30 -8.94 10.82 -10.31
CA LEU A 30 -7.62 10.39 -9.81
C LEU A 30 -7.30 10.94 -8.41
N THR A 31 -7.83 12.09 -8.02
CA THR A 31 -7.62 12.68 -6.70
C THR A 31 -8.53 12.07 -5.64
N PHE A 32 -9.78 11.77 -5.99
CA PHE A 32 -10.76 11.24 -5.03
C PHE A 32 -10.73 9.71 -4.91
N ALA A 33 -10.40 8.98 -5.97
CA ALA A 33 -10.35 7.54 -5.93
C ALA A 33 -9.44 6.98 -4.81
N PRO A 34 -8.21 7.49 -4.59
CA PRO A 34 -7.38 7.04 -3.47
C PRO A 34 -7.99 7.31 -2.09
N LEU A 35 -8.69 8.43 -1.92
CA LEU A 35 -9.35 8.80 -0.66
C LEU A 35 -10.48 7.83 -0.29
N ILE A 36 -11.07 7.17 -1.28
CA ILE A 36 -12.12 6.17 -1.07
C ILE A 36 -11.53 4.77 -0.95
N LEU A 37 -10.63 4.41 -1.88
CA LEU A 37 -10.05 3.06 -1.95
C LEU A 37 -9.15 2.74 -0.75
N PHE A 38 -8.36 3.71 -0.29
CA PHE A 38 -7.42 3.50 0.81
C PHE A 38 -8.11 3.17 2.14
N PRO A 39 -9.12 3.94 2.62
CA PRO A 39 -9.83 3.59 3.85
C PRO A 39 -10.66 2.30 3.72
N ILE A 40 -11.21 2.00 2.54
CA ILE A 40 -11.88 0.72 2.30
C ILE A 40 -10.87 -0.42 2.45
N ALA A 41 -9.72 -0.33 1.78
CA ALA A 41 -8.68 -1.35 1.84
C ALA A 41 -8.13 -1.53 3.27
N LEU A 42 -7.97 -0.46 4.04
CA LEU A 42 -7.56 -0.54 5.45
C LEU A 42 -8.62 -1.19 6.33
N LYS A 43 -9.90 -0.83 6.14
CA LYS A 43 -11.00 -1.34 6.95
C LYS A 43 -11.36 -2.79 6.64
N THR A 44 -11.14 -3.23 5.41
CA THR A 44 -11.38 -4.61 4.97
C THR A 44 -10.13 -5.47 5.05
N GLY A 45 -9.07 -4.99 5.69
CA GLY A 45 -7.76 -5.62 5.75
C GLY A 45 -7.82 -7.01 6.35
N ALA A 46 -8.10 -8.01 5.51
CA ALA A 46 -7.98 -9.40 5.86
C ALA A 46 -6.53 -9.86 5.72
N GLN A 47 -6.02 -10.56 6.72
CA GLN A 47 -4.68 -11.15 6.66
C GLN A 47 -4.68 -12.36 5.72
N TYR A 48 -5.77 -13.12 5.71
CA TYR A 48 -5.95 -14.35 4.94
C TYR A 48 -7.21 -14.32 4.08
N GLY A 49 -7.34 -15.33 3.23
CA GLY A 49 -8.51 -15.50 2.37
C GLY A 49 -8.49 -14.65 1.10
N PRO A 50 -9.50 -14.80 0.24
CA PRO A 50 -9.58 -14.07 -1.04
C PRO A 50 -9.63 -12.56 -0.87
N LEU A 51 -10.21 -12.07 0.25
CA LEU A 51 -10.29 -10.64 0.53
C LEU A 51 -8.90 -10.01 0.74
N SER A 52 -7.93 -10.77 1.26
CA SER A 52 -6.55 -10.30 1.44
C SER A 52 -5.89 -9.92 0.11
N LEU A 53 -6.21 -10.62 -0.98
CA LEU A 53 -5.73 -10.32 -2.32
C LEU A 53 -6.30 -8.99 -2.82
N TRP A 54 -7.62 -8.81 -2.71
CA TRP A 54 -8.31 -7.58 -3.12
C TRP A 54 -7.87 -6.37 -2.31
N THR A 55 -7.66 -6.54 -1.00
CA THR A 55 -7.10 -5.49 -0.13
C THR A 55 -5.71 -5.07 -0.59
N GLY A 56 -4.84 -6.03 -0.91
CA GLY A 56 -3.51 -5.76 -1.43
C GLY A 56 -3.52 -5.02 -2.77
N ILE A 57 -4.38 -5.43 -3.69
CA ILE A 57 -4.57 -4.75 -4.99
C ILE A 57 -5.12 -3.33 -4.77
N GLY A 58 -6.15 -3.17 -3.95
CA GLY A 58 -6.77 -1.88 -3.65
C GLY A 58 -5.79 -0.87 -3.04
N MET A 59 -4.98 -1.29 -2.09
CA MET A 59 -3.94 -0.43 -1.49
C MET A 59 -2.90 0.02 -2.52
N ASN A 60 -2.33 -0.91 -3.26
CA ASN A 60 -1.31 -0.57 -4.26
C ASN A 60 -1.87 0.29 -5.40
N LEU A 61 -3.09 0.01 -5.85
CA LEU A 61 -3.79 0.83 -6.83
C LEU A 61 -4.03 2.26 -6.31
N SER A 62 -4.42 2.42 -5.05
CA SER A 62 -4.58 3.73 -4.41
C SER A 62 -3.28 4.54 -4.41
N ILE A 63 -2.14 3.88 -4.10
CA ILE A 63 -0.82 4.52 -4.14
C ILE A 63 -0.46 4.92 -5.57
N LEU A 64 -0.67 4.04 -6.56
CA LEU A 64 -0.42 4.34 -7.97
C LEU A 64 -1.22 5.54 -8.46
N LEU A 65 -2.52 5.59 -8.17
CA LEU A 65 -3.39 6.71 -8.52
C LEU A 65 -2.91 8.02 -7.87
N THR A 66 -2.50 7.97 -6.60
CA THR A 66 -1.91 9.12 -5.91
C THR A 66 -0.61 9.57 -6.58
N CYS A 67 0.26 8.64 -6.96
CA CYS A 67 1.50 8.94 -7.67
C CYS A 67 1.26 9.60 -9.03
N LEU A 68 0.20 9.21 -9.74
CA LEU A 68 -0.19 9.81 -11.03
C LEU A 68 -0.71 11.25 -10.90
N THR A 69 -1.33 11.63 -9.76
CA THR A 69 -1.80 13.00 -9.54
C THR A 69 -0.65 14.00 -9.36
N ILE A 70 0.49 13.56 -8.83
CA ILE A 70 1.65 14.42 -8.57
C ILE A 70 2.24 15.02 -9.86
N PRO A 71 2.54 14.25 -10.92
CA PRO A 71 3.01 14.78 -12.20
C PRO A 71 2.03 15.76 -12.85
N LEU A 72 0.72 15.54 -12.69
CA LEU A 72 -0.31 16.41 -13.26
C LEU A 72 -0.31 17.83 -12.62
N ALA A 73 0.14 17.95 -11.37
CA ALA A 73 0.28 19.22 -10.70
C ALA A 73 1.57 20.00 -11.08
N ILE A 74 2.54 19.36 -11.73
CA ILE A 74 3.84 19.95 -12.06
C ILE A 74 3.73 21.12 -13.05
N PRO A 75 2.97 21.04 -14.16
CA PRO A 75 2.85 22.15 -15.09
C PRO A 75 2.40 23.46 -14.42
N VAL A 76 1.46 23.34 -13.46
CA VAL A 76 0.97 24.49 -12.67
C VAL A 76 2.09 25.08 -11.82
N MET A 77 2.83 24.23 -11.10
CA MET A 77 3.94 24.68 -10.25
C MET A 77 5.09 25.32 -11.06
N LEU A 78 5.36 24.80 -12.27
CA LEU A 78 6.39 25.35 -13.16
C LEU A 78 5.96 26.64 -13.81
N ARG A 79 4.67 26.80 -14.13
CA ARG A 79 4.10 28.06 -14.63
C ARG A 79 4.30 29.17 -13.61
N ASP A 80 3.93 28.93 -12.35
CA ASP A 80 4.15 29.88 -11.26
C ASP A 80 5.63 30.27 -11.10
N ALA A 81 6.54 29.30 -11.27
CA ALA A 81 7.96 29.57 -11.18
C ALA A 81 8.47 30.43 -12.35
N ARG A 82 7.93 30.25 -13.58
CA ARG A 82 8.27 31.06 -14.75
C ARG A 82 7.73 32.48 -14.59
N GLU A 83 6.48 32.64 -14.16
CA GLU A 83 5.87 33.93 -13.93
C GLU A 83 6.61 34.74 -12.84
N ALA A 84 7.07 34.09 -11.75
CA ALA A 84 7.89 34.75 -10.74
C ALA A 84 9.27 35.18 -11.29
N GLN A 85 9.84 34.45 -12.24
CA GLN A 85 11.11 34.78 -12.87
C GLN A 85 10.98 35.98 -13.80
N THR A 86 9.89 36.09 -14.55
CA THR A 86 9.63 37.25 -15.46
C THR A 86 9.39 38.52 -14.71
N ARG A 87 8.93 38.48 -13.46
CA ARG A 87 8.68 39.65 -12.60
C ARG A 87 9.91 40.12 -11.81
N GLY A 88 11.09 39.62 -12.08
CA GLY A 88 12.31 40.01 -11.39
C GLY A 88 12.38 39.63 -9.92
N VAL A 89 11.54 38.69 -9.46
CA VAL A 89 11.62 38.14 -8.10
C VAL A 89 12.94 37.43 -7.90
N ASP A 90 13.50 37.49 -6.70
CA ASP A 90 14.76 36.85 -6.32
C ASP A 90 14.91 35.45 -6.94
N LYS A 91 16.02 35.25 -7.66
CA LYS A 91 16.33 34.00 -8.38
C LYS A 91 16.36 32.75 -7.48
N ALA A 92 16.52 32.94 -6.17
CA ALA A 92 16.51 31.83 -5.20
C ALA A 92 15.12 31.17 -5.07
N ILE A 93 14.05 31.93 -5.17
CA ILE A 93 12.66 31.43 -5.00
C ILE A 93 12.25 30.48 -6.11
N PRO A 94 12.39 30.81 -7.42
CA PRO A 94 12.05 29.87 -8.49
C PRO A 94 12.94 28.63 -8.49
N ARG A 95 14.23 28.75 -8.14
CA ARG A 95 15.13 27.59 -8.00
C ARG A 95 14.66 26.64 -6.92
N ARG A 96 14.30 27.14 -5.73
CA ARG A 96 13.77 26.32 -4.63
C ARG A 96 12.46 25.62 -5.01
N ARG A 97 11.57 26.27 -5.77
CA ARG A 97 10.32 25.67 -6.26
C ARG A 97 10.57 24.54 -7.25
N ARG A 98 11.52 24.70 -8.18
CA ARG A 98 11.95 23.65 -9.12
C ARG A 98 12.49 22.40 -8.40
N TRP A 99 13.34 22.60 -7.39
CA TRP A 99 13.88 21.51 -6.58
C TRP A 99 12.77 20.79 -5.79
N LYS A 100 11.82 21.50 -5.24
CA LYS A 100 10.66 20.89 -4.58
C LYS A 100 9.78 20.09 -5.56
N ALA A 101 9.56 20.59 -6.77
CA ALA A 101 8.84 19.85 -7.81
C ALA A 101 9.60 18.58 -8.21
N ALA A 102 10.91 18.68 -8.48
CA ALA A 102 11.75 17.53 -8.80
C ALA A 102 11.74 16.46 -7.67
N GLY A 103 11.85 16.89 -6.40
CA GLY A 103 11.77 15.98 -5.27
C GLY A 103 10.42 15.26 -5.18
N ARG A 104 9.32 15.94 -5.45
CA ARG A 104 7.99 15.31 -5.47
C ARG A 104 7.85 14.29 -6.59
N VAL A 105 8.37 14.60 -7.78
CA VAL A 105 8.42 13.64 -8.90
C VAL A 105 9.23 12.42 -8.54
N ALA A 106 10.43 12.60 -7.99
CA ALA A 106 11.29 11.50 -7.60
C ALA A 106 10.58 10.57 -6.58
N ILE A 107 9.92 11.15 -5.57
CA ILE A 107 9.12 10.40 -4.59
C ILE A 107 7.97 9.66 -5.29
N ALA A 108 7.20 10.33 -6.16
CA ALA A 108 6.09 9.70 -6.87
C ALA A 108 6.55 8.54 -7.76
N VAL A 109 7.66 8.70 -8.48
CA VAL A 109 8.23 7.65 -9.31
C VAL A 109 8.68 6.46 -8.45
N SER A 110 9.37 6.72 -7.33
CA SER A 110 9.83 5.64 -6.43
C SER A 110 8.67 4.84 -5.85
N PHE A 111 7.63 5.51 -5.33
CA PHE A 111 6.44 4.84 -4.83
C PHE A 111 5.63 4.16 -5.94
N GLY A 112 5.56 4.75 -7.13
CA GLY A 112 4.92 4.15 -8.30
C GLY A 112 5.59 2.84 -8.72
N ILE A 113 6.92 2.81 -8.79
CA ILE A 113 7.70 1.60 -9.09
C ILE A 113 7.46 0.54 -8.00
N LEU A 114 7.57 0.92 -6.72
CA LEU A 114 7.36 0.01 -5.60
C LEU A 114 5.96 -0.61 -5.64
N SER A 115 4.92 0.21 -5.82
CA SER A 115 3.54 -0.27 -5.94
C SER A 115 3.34 -1.18 -7.14
N THR A 116 3.99 -0.90 -8.28
CA THR A 116 3.93 -1.76 -9.47
C THR A 116 4.57 -3.12 -9.20
N VAL A 117 5.73 -3.15 -8.55
CA VAL A 117 6.40 -4.40 -8.17
C VAL A 117 5.50 -5.26 -7.24
N HIS A 118 4.74 -4.62 -6.36
CA HIS A 118 3.84 -5.34 -5.45
C HIS A 118 2.50 -5.75 -6.09
N ILE A 119 1.94 -4.94 -6.99
CA ILE A 119 0.63 -5.23 -7.59
C ILE A 119 0.72 -6.31 -8.69
N VAL A 120 1.82 -6.35 -9.45
CA VAL A 120 1.97 -7.30 -10.57
C VAL A 120 1.82 -8.76 -10.11
N PRO A 121 2.50 -9.26 -9.06
CA PRO A 121 2.29 -10.61 -8.57
C PRO A 121 0.85 -10.88 -8.14
N LEU A 122 0.19 -9.91 -7.49
CA LEU A 122 -1.19 -10.06 -7.04
C LEU A 122 -2.18 -10.20 -8.20
N VAL A 123 -2.00 -9.40 -9.26
CA VAL A 123 -2.85 -9.47 -10.47
C VAL A 123 -2.59 -10.78 -11.23
N GLN A 124 -1.34 -11.20 -11.32
CA GLN A 124 -0.98 -12.47 -11.94
C GLN A 124 -1.53 -13.67 -11.16
N ASP A 125 -1.53 -13.61 -9.83
CA ASP A 125 -2.15 -14.61 -8.98
C ASP A 125 -3.66 -14.66 -9.17
N LEU A 126 -4.31 -13.51 -9.30
CA LEU A 126 -5.75 -13.44 -9.60
C LEU A 126 -6.09 -14.15 -10.91
N ALA A 127 -5.21 -14.04 -11.92
CA ALA A 127 -5.41 -14.68 -13.22
C ALA A 127 -5.08 -16.17 -13.21
N SER A 128 -4.09 -16.62 -12.42
CA SER A 128 -3.64 -18.02 -12.38
C SER A 128 -4.37 -18.87 -11.33
N GLY A 129 -5.04 -18.24 -10.36
CA GLY A 129 -5.72 -18.92 -9.28
C GLY A 129 -4.80 -19.47 -8.19
N SER A 130 -5.42 -20.01 -7.14
CA SER A 130 -4.71 -20.67 -6.03
C SER A 130 -4.24 -22.07 -6.40
N LYS A 131 -3.18 -22.53 -5.70
CA LYS A 131 -2.66 -23.90 -5.84
C LYS A 131 -2.65 -24.58 -4.48
N PRO A 132 -2.99 -25.86 -4.42
CA PRO A 132 -2.86 -26.65 -3.20
C PRO A 132 -1.38 -26.89 -2.88
N VAL A 133 -1.02 -26.69 -1.64
CA VAL A 133 0.31 -26.97 -1.10
C VAL A 133 0.14 -27.74 0.19
N THR A 134 0.80 -28.89 0.31
CA THR A 134 0.76 -29.68 1.52
C THR A 134 1.95 -29.31 2.41
N VAL A 135 1.65 -28.95 3.65
CA VAL A 135 2.62 -28.72 4.72
C VAL A 135 2.77 -30.01 5.50
N THR A 136 3.99 -30.53 5.56
CA THR A 136 4.29 -31.78 6.25
C THR A 136 4.54 -31.59 7.74
N SER A 137 5.13 -30.46 8.10
CA SER A 137 5.32 -30.05 9.50
C SER A 137 5.32 -28.54 9.62
N CYS A 138 4.86 -28.08 10.76
CA CYS A 138 4.85 -26.66 11.11
C CYS A 138 5.34 -26.48 12.54
N THR A 139 6.20 -25.47 12.74
CA THR A 139 6.70 -25.07 14.06
C THR A 139 6.53 -23.56 14.23
N SER A 140 6.45 -23.10 15.45
CA SER A 140 6.34 -21.67 15.74
C SER A 140 7.35 -21.21 16.79
N SER A 141 7.73 -19.96 16.70
CA SER A 141 8.47 -19.23 17.73
C SER A 141 7.86 -17.85 17.92
N VAL A 142 7.96 -17.32 19.13
CA VAL A 142 7.55 -15.90 19.36
C VAL A 142 8.71 -15.02 18.96
N ALA A 143 8.45 -14.05 18.11
CA ALA A 143 9.42 -13.07 17.64
C ALA A 143 8.95 -11.65 17.94
N ASP A 144 9.88 -10.82 18.42
CA ASP A 144 9.64 -9.40 18.61
C ASP A 144 9.84 -8.67 17.27
N ARG A 145 8.88 -7.82 16.92
CA ARG A 145 8.95 -6.95 15.74
C ARG A 145 8.92 -5.49 16.21
N GLU A 146 9.72 -4.66 15.58
CA GLU A 146 9.78 -3.24 15.89
C GLU A 146 9.03 -2.41 14.85
N TRP A 147 8.16 -1.55 15.31
CA TRP A 147 7.51 -0.53 14.49
C TRP A 147 7.97 0.84 14.92
N CYS A 148 8.69 1.55 14.05
CA CYS A 148 9.12 2.91 14.29
C CYS A 148 8.13 3.90 13.70
N SER A 149 7.44 4.65 14.54
CA SER A 149 6.57 5.75 14.12
C SER A 149 7.05 7.07 14.73
N GLY A 150 6.92 8.17 13.97
CA GLY A 150 7.17 9.50 14.52
C GLY A 150 7.74 10.50 13.50
N ARG A 151 7.51 11.80 13.76
CA ARG A 151 8.13 12.92 13.05
C ARG A 151 9.57 13.14 13.54
N ARG A 152 10.40 13.82 12.74
CA ARG A 152 11.76 14.27 13.13
C ARG A 152 11.72 14.92 14.52
N GLY A 153 12.37 14.27 15.51
CA GLY A 153 12.49 14.75 16.87
C GLY A 153 11.74 13.93 17.93
N SER A 154 10.77 13.09 17.55
CA SER A 154 10.09 12.18 18.49
C SER A 154 9.85 10.85 17.78
N ARG A 155 10.87 9.97 17.78
CA ARG A 155 10.72 8.58 17.32
C ARG A 155 10.17 7.76 18.48
N THR A 156 8.98 7.20 18.30
CA THR A 156 8.46 6.19 19.21
C THR A 156 8.66 4.83 18.55
N THR A 157 9.43 3.97 19.19
CA THR A 157 9.56 2.57 18.78
C THR A 157 8.53 1.79 19.59
N THR A 158 7.61 1.14 18.91
CA THR A 158 6.66 0.21 19.51
C THR A 158 7.12 -1.20 19.19
N ILE A 159 7.38 -2.01 20.21
CA ILE A 159 7.69 -3.43 20.08
C ILE A 159 6.36 -4.16 20.14
N TYR A 160 6.10 -5.03 19.17
CA TYR A 160 4.97 -5.94 19.17
C TYR A 160 5.44 -7.37 18.90
N GLN A 161 4.72 -8.32 19.43
CA GLN A 161 5.05 -9.73 19.30
C GLN A 161 4.20 -10.39 18.21
N VAL A 162 4.82 -11.30 17.50
CA VAL A 162 4.17 -12.14 16.49
C VAL A 162 4.60 -13.58 16.69
N TYR A 163 3.78 -14.53 16.23
CA TYR A 163 4.24 -15.88 16.00
C TYR A 163 4.92 -15.93 14.64
N GLU A 164 6.20 -16.27 14.62
CA GLU A 164 6.92 -16.63 13.41
C GLU A 164 6.72 -18.12 13.19
N ILE A 165 5.91 -18.49 12.20
CA ILE A 165 5.66 -19.89 11.85
C ILE A 165 6.61 -20.32 10.74
N THR A 166 7.19 -21.51 10.90
CA THR A 166 8.06 -22.14 9.92
C THR A 166 7.39 -23.41 9.42
N MET A 167 7.00 -23.40 8.15
CA MET A 167 6.30 -24.50 7.48
C MET A 167 7.26 -25.26 6.57
N GLN A 168 7.31 -26.57 6.69
CA GLN A 168 8.01 -27.47 5.75
C GLN A 168 7.01 -28.01 4.75
N LEU A 169 7.31 -27.86 3.47
CA LEU A 169 6.46 -28.27 2.38
C LEU A 169 6.88 -29.67 1.86
N THR A 170 5.98 -30.35 1.17
CA THR A 170 6.24 -31.66 0.58
C THR A 170 7.35 -31.67 -0.46
N ASP A 171 7.65 -30.54 -1.10
CA ASP A 171 8.76 -30.37 -2.04
C ASP A 171 10.13 -30.18 -1.35
N GLY A 172 10.17 -30.22 -0.02
CA GLY A 172 11.37 -29.98 0.80
C GLY A 172 11.69 -28.52 1.03
N SER A 173 10.95 -27.58 0.46
CA SER A 173 11.15 -26.15 0.72
C SER A 173 10.57 -25.74 2.07
N THR A 174 11.14 -24.68 2.64
CA THR A 174 10.69 -24.10 3.91
C THR A 174 10.14 -22.71 3.67
N ARG A 175 9.01 -22.39 4.32
CA ARG A 175 8.40 -21.06 4.30
C ARG A 175 8.25 -20.54 5.71
N VAL A 176 8.61 -19.27 5.89
CA VAL A 176 8.47 -18.56 7.15
C VAL A 176 7.41 -17.46 6.96
N GLN A 177 6.49 -17.37 7.90
CA GLN A 177 5.43 -16.36 7.87
C GLN A 177 5.14 -15.87 9.28
N ASP A 178 4.95 -14.57 9.42
CA ASP A 178 4.50 -13.97 10.67
C ASP A 178 2.97 -14.00 10.76
N ILE A 179 2.44 -14.44 11.89
CA ILE A 179 1.02 -14.34 12.23
C ILE A 179 0.86 -13.55 13.54
N SER A 180 -0.21 -12.79 13.65
CA SER A 180 -0.52 -12.04 14.87
C SER A 180 -0.72 -12.97 16.06
N LEU A 181 -0.34 -12.54 17.28
CA LEU A 181 -0.67 -13.30 18.50
C LEU A 181 -2.18 -13.41 18.71
N GLN A 182 -2.89 -12.38 18.31
CA GLN A 182 -4.35 -12.35 18.34
C GLN A 182 -4.90 -11.82 17.03
N PRO A 183 -5.95 -12.43 16.47
CA PRO A 183 -6.62 -11.87 15.30
C PRO A 183 -7.25 -10.52 15.65
N GLN A 184 -7.39 -9.65 14.66
CA GLN A 184 -8.08 -8.38 14.86
C GLN A 184 -9.59 -8.62 14.95
N ASP A 185 -10.29 -7.94 15.87
CA ASP A 185 -11.75 -8.04 16.04
C ASP A 185 -12.56 -7.74 14.77
N SER A 186 -11.94 -7.06 13.79
CA SER A 186 -12.56 -6.68 12.52
C SER A 186 -12.28 -7.67 11.39
N GLU A 187 -11.57 -8.78 11.64
CA GLU A 187 -11.26 -9.75 10.59
C GLU A 187 -12.50 -10.52 10.11
N PRO A 188 -12.60 -10.79 8.80
CA PRO A 188 -13.67 -11.61 8.26
C PRO A 188 -13.62 -13.07 8.78
N ALA A 189 -14.78 -13.71 8.91
CA ALA A 189 -14.90 -15.06 9.45
C ALA A 189 -14.04 -16.12 8.72
N ASN A 190 -13.89 -16.01 7.40
CA ASN A 190 -13.01 -16.90 6.62
C ASN A 190 -11.52 -16.66 6.92
N SER A 191 -11.10 -15.44 7.22
CA SER A 191 -9.73 -15.14 7.65
C SER A 191 -9.46 -15.71 9.04
N LEU A 192 -10.43 -15.61 9.94
CA LEU A 192 -10.35 -16.21 11.27
C LEU A 192 -10.25 -17.72 11.21
N ALA A 193 -11.05 -18.40 10.36
CA ALA A 193 -10.99 -19.86 10.18
C ALA A 193 -9.61 -20.31 9.70
N ILE A 194 -8.96 -19.58 8.80
CA ILE A 194 -7.60 -19.86 8.36
C ILE A 194 -6.60 -19.65 9.50
N TYR A 195 -6.76 -18.54 10.25
CA TYR A 195 -5.94 -18.24 11.41
C TYR A 195 -6.02 -19.38 12.45
N ASP A 196 -7.23 -19.81 12.79
CA ASP A 196 -7.47 -20.88 13.77
C ASP A 196 -6.83 -22.22 13.32
N THR A 197 -6.92 -22.53 12.02
CA THR A 197 -6.28 -23.72 11.45
C THR A 197 -4.75 -23.65 11.55
N LEU A 198 -4.16 -22.49 11.21
CA LEU A 198 -2.71 -22.28 11.33
C LEU A 198 -2.26 -22.30 12.80
N TYR A 199 -3.04 -21.70 13.68
CA TYR A 199 -2.78 -21.65 15.12
C TYR A 199 -2.79 -23.08 15.70
N ASP A 200 -3.81 -23.86 15.37
CA ASP A 200 -3.92 -25.22 15.84
C ASP A 200 -2.76 -26.10 15.35
N ALA A 201 -2.48 -26.09 14.04
CA ALA A 201 -1.44 -26.93 13.45
C ALA A 201 -0.01 -26.53 13.84
N CYS A 202 0.28 -25.22 14.01
CA CYS A 202 1.65 -24.74 14.17
C CYS A 202 2.01 -24.35 15.60
N ILE A 203 1.00 -24.02 16.45
CA ILE A 203 1.22 -23.51 17.79
C ILE A 203 0.73 -24.51 18.82
N THR A 204 -0.50 -25.03 18.67
CA THR A 204 -1.08 -25.97 19.63
C THR A 204 -0.49 -27.38 19.45
N HIS A 205 -0.34 -27.83 18.20
CA HIS A 205 0.16 -29.17 17.87
C HIS A 205 1.36 -29.12 16.92
N PRO A 206 2.47 -28.46 17.31
CA PRO A 206 3.62 -28.24 16.42
C PRO A 206 4.21 -29.56 15.91
N GLY A 207 4.39 -29.65 14.60
CA GLY A 207 5.01 -30.79 13.94
C GLY A 207 4.18 -32.08 13.87
N GLN A 208 2.97 -32.10 14.39
CA GLN A 208 2.15 -33.30 14.48
C GLN A 208 1.03 -33.37 13.43
N THR A 209 0.55 -32.24 12.97
CA THR A 209 -0.63 -32.19 12.11
C THR A 209 -0.27 -31.74 10.70
N PRO A 210 -0.35 -32.62 9.70
CA PRO A 210 -0.23 -32.19 8.31
C PRO A 210 -1.42 -31.30 7.95
N MET A 211 -1.18 -30.30 7.11
CA MET A 211 -2.24 -29.42 6.62
C MET A 211 -2.10 -29.16 5.13
N THR A 212 -3.22 -28.89 4.49
CA THR A 212 -3.26 -28.47 3.09
C THR A 212 -3.67 -27.01 3.02
N LEU A 213 -2.84 -26.20 2.37
CA LEU A 213 -3.09 -24.78 2.14
C LEU A 213 -3.41 -24.53 0.68
N GLN A 214 -4.42 -23.72 0.40
CA GLN A 214 -4.61 -23.13 -0.91
C GLN A 214 -3.87 -21.78 -0.92
N VAL A 215 -2.79 -21.68 -1.70
CA VAL A 215 -1.94 -20.50 -1.73
C VAL A 215 -1.88 -19.86 -3.11
N MET A 216 -1.76 -18.55 -3.15
CA MET A 216 -1.42 -17.83 -4.36
C MET A 216 0.07 -18.00 -4.66
N PRO A 217 0.47 -18.56 -5.81
CA PRO A 217 1.84 -19.06 -6.01
C PRO A 217 2.92 -17.96 -6.03
N ARG A 218 2.57 -16.74 -6.38
CA ARG A 218 3.54 -15.63 -6.51
C ARG A 218 3.60 -14.73 -5.30
N SER A 219 2.43 -14.39 -4.73
CA SER A 219 2.34 -13.54 -3.53
C SER A 219 2.39 -14.33 -2.23
N TRP A 220 2.28 -15.65 -2.30
CA TRP A 220 2.22 -16.57 -1.17
C TRP A 220 1.10 -16.23 -0.17
N ARG A 221 -0.04 -15.74 -0.68
CA ARG A 221 -1.20 -15.49 0.16
C ARG A 221 -1.99 -16.75 0.39
N ILE A 222 -2.30 -17.06 1.63
CA ILE A 222 -3.11 -18.22 2.02
C ILE A 222 -4.58 -17.85 1.82
N ILE A 223 -5.27 -18.58 0.97
CA ILE A 223 -6.67 -18.40 0.62
C ILE A 223 -7.58 -19.30 1.42
N GLU A 224 -7.13 -20.54 1.66
CA GLU A 224 -7.81 -21.55 2.48
C GLU A 224 -6.78 -22.41 3.21
N ALA A 225 -7.17 -22.95 4.36
CA ALA A 225 -6.37 -23.89 5.13
C ALA A 225 -7.27 -25.00 5.66
N HIS A 226 -6.79 -26.24 5.53
CA HIS A 226 -7.49 -27.43 6.01
C HIS A 226 -6.51 -28.34 6.74
N LEU A 227 -6.90 -28.85 7.91
CA LEU A 227 -6.18 -29.91 8.58
C LEU A 227 -6.33 -31.20 7.79
N GLY A 228 -5.24 -31.98 7.66
CA GLY A 228 -5.22 -33.24 6.96
C GLY A 228 -5.78 -34.41 7.79
#